data_3038644e79fd31b7dceeda2072a5069f
#
_entry.id   3038644e79fd31b7dceeda2072a5069f
#
_cell.length_a   1.000
_cell.length_b   1.000
_cell.length_c   1.000
_cell.angle_alpha   90.00
_cell.angle_beta   90.00
_cell.angle_gamma   90.00
#
_symmetry.space_group_name_H-M   'P 1'
#
loop_
_entity.id
_entity.type
_entity.pdbx_description
1 polymer ?
#
loop_
_entity_poly.entity_id
_entity_poly.type
_entity_poly.pdbx_seq_one_letter_code
_entity_poly.pdbx_strand_id
1 'polypeptide(L)'
;MILDAHTHLFPEEVLKDRSAFCSRDESFRRLYGNEKARMASLDELLTSMEREGVGQSVVCGFPWSDPGLCREGNDYLLHCAQKNPQRIVPFATVSLGSLRRAEKELERCLSRGAKGVGELAFYRGGITARDVLRLSSWAKTIAGTGIPLLLHVNEPVGHDYPGKSLKTLQPIYHLLQLVPEVTVILAHWGGGFFFYELMPEVARVSRNVHYDTAASPFLYRPQVYSTAVRIIGPDRILWGSDFPLLPPSRYFRELAGAGLSSRVRAKIQGGNAQRLLGRQRKAGLVSDYGVK
;
A
#
# COMPACT_ATOMS: atom_id res chain seq x y z
N MET A 1 5.37 17.26 10.04
CA MET A 1 5.59 17.05 8.58
C MET A 1 4.46 16.19 8.04
N ILE A 2 3.88 16.55 6.91
CA ILE A 2 2.88 15.74 6.20
C ILE A 2 3.63 14.65 5.44
N LEU A 3 3.16 13.40 5.57
CA LEU A 3 3.71 12.24 4.89
C LEU A 3 2.58 11.48 4.20
N ASP A 4 2.65 11.37 2.87
CA ASP A 4 1.74 10.57 2.07
C ASP A 4 2.16 9.10 2.14
N ALA A 5 1.32 8.26 2.73
CA ALA A 5 1.64 6.84 2.95
C ALA A 5 1.34 5.94 1.74
N HIS A 6 0.78 6.50 0.64
CA HIS A 6 0.37 5.71 -0.50
C HIS A 6 0.35 6.55 -1.79
N THR A 7 1.36 6.37 -2.64
CA THR A 7 1.44 6.99 -3.97
C THR A 7 2.03 5.99 -4.98
N HIS A 8 1.78 6.22 -6.27
CA HIS A 8 2.28 5.37 -7.34
C HIS A 8 3.15 6.15 -8.31
N LEU A 9 4.28 5.54 -8.69
CA LEU A 9 5.17 6.04 -9.74
C LEU A 9 5.45 4.97 -10.78
N PHE A 10 5.65 5.43 -12.00
CA PHE A 10 5.97 4.58 -13.14
C PHE A 10 7.27 5.03 -13.81
N PRO A 11 8.13 4.09 -14.25
CA PRO A 11 9.27 4.39 -15.10
C PRO A 11 8.83 5.09 -16.40
N GLU A 12 9.71 5.92 -16.95
CA GLU A 12 9.40 6.67 -18.19
C GLU A 12 9.01 5.77 -19.35
N GLU A 13 9.61 4.59 -19.46
CA GLU A 13 9.31 3.61 -20.51
C GLU A 13 7.82 3.17 -20.43
N VAL A 14 7.31 2.95 -19.20
CA VAL A 14 5.90 2.60 -18.99
C VAL A 14 4.97 3.76 -19.33
N LEU A 15 5.38 5.00 -19.01
CA LEU A 15 4.62 6.21 -19.34
C LEU A 15 4.55 6.45 -20.84
N LYS A 16 5.68 6.22 -21.55
CA LYS A 16 5.81 6.47 -23.01
C LYS A 16 5.09 5.41 -23.86
N ASP A 17 5.16 4.14 -23.45
CA ASP A 17 4.56 3.04 -24.22
C ASP A 17 3.66 2.15 -23.34
N ARG A 18 2.60 2.77 -22.82
CA ARG A 18 1.56 2.09 -22.03
C ARG A 18 1.03 0.84 -22.72
N SER A 19 0.86 0.89 -24.05
CA SER A 19 0.25 -0.18 -24.84
C SER A 19 1.09 -1.46 -24.83
N ALA A 20 2.42 -1.34 -24.92
CA ALA A 20 3.33 -2.46 -24.82
C ALA A 20 3.24 -3.16 -23.45
N PHE A 21 3.11 -2.38 -22.36
CA PHE A 21 2.95 -2.96 -21.01
C PHE A 21 1.57 -3.55 -20.78
N CYS A 22 0.51 -2.98 -21.36
CA CYS A 22 -0.84 -3.58 -21.38
C CYS A 22 -0.86 -4.95 -22.07
N SER A 23 -0.03 -5.18 -23.08
CA SER A 23 0.08 -6.48 -23.75
C SER A 23 0.82 -7.53 -22.93
N ARG A 24 1.70 -7.11 -22.00
CA ARG A 24 2.53 -7.98 -21.16
C ARG A 24 1.85 -8.39 -19.85
N ASP A 25 0.92 -7.57 -19.34
CA ASP A 25 0.26 -7.86 -18.05
C ASP A 25 -1.24 -7.50 -18.11
N GLU A 26 -2.10 -8.51 -17.90
CA GLU A 26 -3.56 -8.36 -17.95
C GLU A 26 -4.10 -7.45 -16.83
N SER A 27 -3.49 -7.51 -15.62
CA SER A 27 -3.89 -6.65 -14.51
C SER A 27 -3.56 -5.20 -14.81
N PHE A 28 -2.40 -4.94 -15.41
CA PHE A 28 -2.03 -3.61 -15.86
C PHE A 28 -2.97 -3.10 -16.95
N ARG A 29 -3.29 -3.92 -17.96
CA ARG A 29 -4.26 -3.58 -19.00
C ARG A 29 -5.63 -3.24 -18.42
N ARG A 30 -6.07 -3.97 -17.39
CA ARG A 30 -7.37 -3.74 -16.73
C ARG A 30 -7.45 -2.36 -16.06
N LEU A 31 -6.37 -1.90 -15.44
CA LEU A 31 -6.33 -0.61 -14.74
C LEU A 31 -5.94 0.54 -15.66
N TYR A 32 -4.96 0.33 -16.52
CA TYR A 32 -4.30 1.38 -17.29
C TYR A 32 -4.52 1.29 -18.80
N GLY A 33 -5.32 0.34 -19.28
CA GLY A 33 -5.67 0.23 -20.70
C GLY A 33 -6.55 1.37 -21.21
N ASN A 34 -7.24 2.09 -20.33
CA ASN A 34 -7.93 3.32 -20.68
C ASN A 34 -6.94 4.49 -20.62
N GLU A 35 -6.84 5.28 -21.69
CA GLU A 35 -5.96 6.45 -21.76
C GLU A 35 -6.23 7.51 -20.70
N LYS A 36 -7.45 7.57 -20.17
CA LYS A 36 -7.83 8.47 -19.07
C LYS A 36 -7.29 8.02 -17.71
N ALA A 37 -6.83 6.76 -17.59
CA ALA A 37 -6.20 6.28 -16.36
C ALA A 37 -4.88 7.03 -16.15
N ARG A 38 -4.74 7.68 -15.00
CA ARG A 38 -3.59 8.52 -14.69
C ARG A 38 -2.41 7.66 -14.24
N MET A 39 -1.26 7.98 -14.74
CA MET A 39 0.05 7.49 -14.28
C MET A 39 0.94 8.70 -14.05
N ALA A 40 1.94 8.61 -13.20
CA ALA A 40 2.81 9.75 -12.89
C ALA A 40 4.29 9.38 -12.87
N SER A 41 5.09 10.36 -13.25
CA SER A 41 6.54 10.41 -13.10
C SER A 41 6.93 10.93 -11.71
N LEU A 42 8.25 10.85 -11.41
CA LEU A 42 8.82 11.45 -10.20
C LEU A 42 8.62 12.98 -10.17
N ASP A 43 8.84 13.66 -11.29
CA ASP A 43 8.76 15.12 -11.36
C ASP A 43 7.33 15.62 -11.10
N GLU A 44 6.32 14.90 -11.60
CA GLU A 44 4.93 15.21 -11.34
C GLU A 44 4.58 15.02 -9.85
N LEU A 45 5.10 13.97 -9.21
CA LEU A 45 4.91 13.76 -7.78
C LEU A 45 5.57 14.87 -6.96
N LEU A 46 6.84 15.19 -7.23
CA LEU A 46 7.56 16.25 -6.51
C LEU A 46 6.87 17.61 -6.68
N THR A 47 6.43 17.96 -7.89
CA THR A 47 5.66 19.17 -8.15
C THR A 47 4.35 19.21 -7.35
N SER A 48 3.65 18.07 -7.29
CA SER A 48 2.43 17.96 -6.49
C SER A 48 2.72 18.09 -4.99
N MET A 49 3.77 17.44 -4.50
CA MET A 49 4.19 17.52 -3.09
C MET A 49 4.52 18.96 -2.68
N GLU A 50 5.22 19.72 -3.53
CA GLU A 50 5.54 21.12 -3.27
C GLU A 50 4.28 21.99 -3.20
N ARG A 51 3.43 21.88 -4.21
CA ARG A 51 2.18 22.64 -4.28
C ARG A 51 1.26 22.37 -3.08
N GLU A 52 1.20 21.14 -2.61
CA GLU A 52 0.27 20.69 -1.58
C GLU A 52 0.89 20.65 -0.17
N GLY A 53 2.16 21.01 -0.02
CA GLY A 53 2.87 21.02 1.27
C GLY A 53 3.17 19.64 1.83
N VAL A 54 3.28 18.60 0.98
CA VAL A 54 3.65 17.25 1.37
C VAL A 54 5.16 17.13 1.50
N GLY A 55 5.64 16.77 2.69
CA GLY A 55 7.07 16.66 2.98
C GLY A 55 7.70 15.38 2.46
N GLN A 56 7.03 14.24 2.64
CA GLN A 56 7.48 12.92 2.17
C GLN A 56 6.34 12.13 1.54
N SER A 57 6.67 11.22 0.62
CA SER A 57 5.73 10.26 0.02
C SER A 57 6.31 8.86 -0.02
N VAL A 58 5.53 7.89 0.44
CA VAL A 58 5.76 6.48 0.15
C VAL A 58 5.40 6.24 -1.31
N VAL A 59 6.32 5.66 -2.07
CA VAL A 59 6.10 5.36 -3.49
C VAL A 59 6.06 3.86 -3.73
N CYS A 60 5.02 3.42 -4.41
CA CYS A 60 4.78 2.04 -4.81
C CYS A 60 4.86 1.93 -6.35
N GLY A 61 5.44 0.83 -6.84
CA GLY A 61 5.33 0.42 -8.23
C GLY A 61 4.05 -0.38 -8.48
N PHE A 62 3.85 -0.77 -9.73
CA PHE A 62 2.78 -1.71 -10.07
C PHE A 62 3.16 -3.15 -9.65
N PRO A 63 2.23 -3.95 -9.09
CA PRO A 63 2.49 -5.34 -8.69
C PRO A 63 2.41 -6.28 -9.90
N TRP A 64 3.42 -6.22 -10.77
CA TRP A 64 3.49 -7.03 -11.97
C TRP A 64 3.46 -8.54 -11.67
N SER A 65 2.83 -9.31 -12.55
CA SER A 65 2.93 -10.77 -12.51
C SER A 65 4.32 -11.27 -12.93
N ASP A 66 5.01 -10.53 -13.80
CA ASP A 66 6.38 -10.80 -14.24
C ASP A 66 7.40 -10.30 -13.19
N PRO A 67 8.28 -11.18 -12.65
CA PRO A 67 9.30 -10.77 -11.69
C PRO A 67 10.35 -9.80 -12.25
N GLY A 68 10.61 -9.82 -13.56
CA GLY A 68 11.51 -8.90 -14.23
C GLY A 68 10.96 -7.47 -14.20
N LEU A 69 9.69 -7.30 -14.54
CA LEU A 69 9.02 -6.01 -14.46
C LEU A 69 8.91 -5.47 -13.02
N CYS A 70 8.69 -6.35 -12.03
CA CYS A 70 8.77 -5.96 -10.61
C CYS A 70 10.16 -5.39 -10.29
N ARG A 71 11.22 -6.06 -10.73
CA ARG A 71 12.60 -5.64 -10.50
C ARG A 71 12.93 -4.31 -11.17
N GLU A 72 12.54 -4.13 -12.43
CA GLU A 72 12.73 -2.88 -13.17
C GLU A 72 12.00 -1.71 -12.44
N GLY A 73 10.75 -1.91 -12.04
CA GLY A 73 9.99 -0.94 -11.25
C GLY A 73 10.65 -0.63 -9.91
N ASN A 74 11.11 -1.65 -9.18
CA ASN A 74 11.82 -1.46 -7.91
C ASN A 74 13.13 -0.68 -8.10
N ASP A 75 13.91 -0.97 -9.16
CA ASP A 75 15.15 -0.26 -9.45
C ASP A 75 14.88 1.23 -9.73
N TYR A 76 13.81 1.54 -10.45
CA TYR A 76 13.37 2.92 -10.67
C TYR A 76 13.02 3.62 -9.34
N LEU A 77 12.18 3.02 -8.48
CA LEU A 77 11.78 3.62 -7.21
C LEU A 77 12.97 3.82 -6.25
N LEU A 78 13.89 2.86 -6.19
CA LEU A 78 15.11 2.97 -5.41
C LEU A 78 16.00 4.10 -5.92
N HIS A 79 16.10 4.27 -7.23
CA HIS A 79 16.82 5.40 -7.84
C HIS A 79 16.16 6.74 -7.51
N CYS A 80 14.84 6.85 -7.60
CA CYS A 80 14.09 8.03 -7.19
C CYS A 80 14.37 8.42 -5.73
N ALA A 81 14.39 7.43 -4.84
CA ALA A 81 14.66 7.63 -3.43
C ALA A 81 16.13 8.04 -3.18
N GLN A 82 17.09 7.46 -3.89
CA GLN A 82 18.51 7.84 -3.78
C GLN A 82 18.74 9.30 -4.19
N LYS A 83 18.05 9.77 -5.23
CA LYS A 83 18.09 11.17 -5.66
C LYS A 83 17.37 12.13 -4.73
N ASN A 84 16.35 11.65 -4.02
CA ASN A 84 15.47 12.46 -3.16
C ASN A 84 15.28 11.82 -1.76
N PRO A 85 16.36 11.56 -0.99
CA PRO A 85 16.29 10.73 0.23
C PRO A 85 15.45 11.33 1.36
N GLN A 86 15.23 12.65 1.33
CA GLN A 86 14.39 13.36 2.29
C GLN A 86 12.91 13.41 1.89
N ARG A 87 12.60 13.05 0.65
CA ARG A 87 11.27 13.21 0.05
C ARG A 87 10.59 11.89 -0.30
N ILE A 88 11.35 10.90 -0.76
CA ILE A 88 10.84 9.66 -1.37
C ILE A 88 11.19 8.46 -0.50
N VAL A 89 10.17 7.68 -0.15
CA VAL A 89 10.27 6.45 0.65
C VAL A 89 9.83 5.27 -0.21
N PRO A 90 10.75 4.44 -0.75
CA PRO A 90 10.39 3.38 -1.68
C PRO A 90 9.85 2.14 -0.94
N PHE A 91 8.73 1.61 -1.44
CA PHE A 91 8.24 0.28 -1.12
C PHE A 91 8.51 -0.64 -2.32
N ALA A 92 8.96 -1.85 -2.03
CA ALA A 92 9.26 -2.84 -3.07
C ALA A 92 8.02 -3.62 -3.47
N THR A 93 7.80 -3.87 -4.75
CA THR A 93 6.82 -4.83 -5.21
C THR A 93 7.49 -6.18 -5.50
N VAL A 94 6.76 -7.28 -5.27
CA VAL A 94 7.25 -8.63 -5.53
C VAL A 94 6.17 -9.47 -6.21
N SER A 95 6.59 -10.32 -7.15
CA SER A 95 5.71 -11.32 -7.74
C SER A 95 5.70 -12.59 -6.91
N LEU A 96 4.54 -12.96 -6.37
CA LEU A 96 4.37 -14.17 -5.57
C LEU A 96 4.33 -15.47 -6.40
N GLY A 97 4.58 -15.42 -7.69
CA GLY A 97 4.71 -16.58 -8.57
C GLY A 97 5.79 -17.57 -8.14
N SER A 98 6.86 -17.07 -7.52
CA SER A 98 7.92 -17.85 -6.87
C SER A 98 8.32 -17.20 -5.56
N LEU A 99 8.02 -17.83 -4.42
CA LEU A 99 8.28 -17.26 -3.09
C LEU A 99 9.78 -17.00 -2.88
N ARG A 100 10.64 -17.93 -3.30
CA ARG A 100 12.10 -17.76 -3.22
C ARG A 100 12.62 -16.55 -4.02
N ARG A 101 12.05 -16.30 -5.21
CA ARG A 101 12.41 -15.10 -5.99
C ARG A 101 11.89 -13.83 -5.34
N ALA A 102 10.67 -13.87 -4.81
CA ALA A 102 10.07 -12.75 -4.08
C ALA A 102 10.89 -12.37 -2.84
N GLU A 103 11.38 -13.36 -2.08
CA GLU A 103 12.23 -13.15 -0.91
C GLU A 103 13.57 -12.50 -1.32
N LYS A 104 14.29 -13.07 -2.29
CA LYS A 104 15.56 -12.53 -2.78
C LYS A 104 15.41 -11.09 -3.32
N GLU A 105 14.33 -10.81 -4.03
CA GLU A 105 14.07 -9.47 -4.53
C GLU A 105 13.78 -8.50 -3.39
N LEU A 106 13.02 -8.91 -2.38
CA LEU A 106 12.80 -8.10 -1.20
C LEU A 106 14.12 -7.81 -0.46
N GLU A 107 14.93 -8.83 -0.18
CA GLU A 107 16.27 -8.66 0.44
C GLU A 107 17.11 -7.64 -0.31
N ARG A 108 17.17 -7.77 -1.64
CA ARG A 108 17.88 -6.84 -2.51
C ARG A 108 17.36 -5.40 -2.37
N CYS A 109 16.04 -5.22 -2.37
CA CYS A 109 15.44 -3.90 -2.24
C CYS A 109 15.67 -3.29 -0.85
N LEU A 110 15.52 -4.08 0.21
CA LEU A 110 15.79 -3.62 1.58
C LEU A 110 17.25 -3.20 1.79
N SER A 111 18.21 -3.97 1.25
CA SER A 111 19.64 -3.62 1.31
C SER A 111 19.96 -2.31 0.57
N ARG A 112 19.12 -1.92 -0.39
CA ARG A 112 19.23 -0.68 -1.16
C ARG A 112 18.35 0.46 -0.64
N GLY A 113 17.65 0.27 0.49
CA GLY A 113 16.93 1.33 1.19
C GLY A 113 15.41 1.29 1.08
N ALA A 114 14.80 0.25 0.50
CA ALA A 114 13.35 0.08 0.59
C ALA A 114 12.89 0.02 2.05
N LYS A 115 11.71 0.60 2.32
CA LYS A 115 11.16 0.75 3.68
C LYS A 115 9.86 -0.04 3.89
N GLY A 116 9.43 -0.81 2.93
CA GLY A 116 8.22 -1.62 3.01
C GLY A 116 8.05 -2.45 1.76
N VAL A 117 6.97 -3.19 1.72
CA VAL A 117 6.55 -4.01 0.58
C VAL A 117 5.15 -3.61 0.17
N GLY A 118 4.92 -3.46 -1.11
CA GLY A 118 3.61 -3.15 -1.69
C GLY A 118 3.64 -1.92 -2.61
N GLU A 119 2.52 -1.54 -3.12
CA GLU A 119 1.21 -2.16 -2.90
C GLU A 119 1.15 -3.51 -3.61
N LEU A 120 0.80 -4.62 -2.90
CA LEU A 120 0.49 -5.89 -3.54
C LEU A 120 -1.02 -5.98 -3.77
N ALA A 121 -1.43 -6.44 -4.96
CA ALA A 121 -2.83 -6.48 -5.37
C ALA A 121 -3.20 -7.73 -6.14
N PHE A 122 -4.49 -8.10 -6.08
CA PHE A 122 -5.05 -9.30 -6.70
C PHE A 122 -6.24 -8.92 -7.60
N TYR A 123 -5.98 -8.22 -8.69
CA TYR A 123 -7.00 -7.64 -9.58
C TYR A 123 -7.81 -8.66 -10.39
N ARG A 124 -7.39 -9.92 -10.46
CA ARG A 124 -8.05 -10.98 -11.21
C ARG A 124 -8.94 -11.84 -10.31
N GLY A 125 -10.14 -11.34 -10.00
CA GLY A 125 -11.16 -12.09 -9.25
C GLY A 125 -10.96 -12.13 -7.74
N GLY A 126 -10.00 -11.38 -7.20
CA GLY A 126 -9.72 -11.24 -5.78
C GLY A 126 -8.70 -12.24 -5.25
N ILE A 127 -8.62 -12.32 -3.94
CA ILE A 127 -7.65 -13.13 -3.22
C ILE A 127 -8.21 -14.56 -3.10
N THR A 128 -7.54 -15.55 -3.69
CA THR A 128 -7.90 -16.95 -3.54
C THR A 128 -7.31 -17.57 -2.26
N ALA A 129 -7.81 -18.73 -1.84
CA ALA A 129 -7.21 -19.48 -0.72
C ALA A 129 -5.74 -19.81 -0.98
N ARG A 130 -5.36 -20.11 -2.23
CA ARG A 130 -3.98 -20.34 -2.63
C ARG A 130 -3.12 -19.08 -2.45
N ASP A 131 -3.67 -17.91 -2.81
CA ASP A 131 -2.96 -16.63 -2.64
C ASP A 131 -2.76 -16.32 -1.16
N VAL A 132 -3.74 -16.59 -0.30
CA VAL A 132 -3.62 -16.44 1.16
C VAL A 132 -2.47 -17.32 1.70
N LEU A 133 -2.42 -18.60 1.32
CA LEU A 133 -1.35 -19.50 1.76
C LEU A 133 0.03 -19.05 1.25
N ARG A 134 0.15 -18.63 0.00
CA ARG A 134 1.41 -18.14 -0.55
C ARG A 134 1.84 -16.84 0.11
N LEU A 135 0.94 -15.89 0.23
CA LEU A 135 1.21 -14.60 0.85
C LEU A 135 1.56 -14.76 2.33
N SER A 136 0.84 -15.61 3.08
CA SER A 136 1.14 -15.86 4.49
C SER A 136 2.49 -16.54 4.69
N SER A 137 2.82 -17.53 3.85
CA SER A 137 4.13 -18.21 3.90
C SER A 137 5.27 -17.21 3.65
N TRP A 138 5.13 -16.36 2.62
CA TRP A 138 6.14 -15.36 2.28
C TRP A 138 6.20 -14.24 3.34
N ALA A 139 5.06 -13.73 3.81
CA ALA A 139 5.02 -12.62 4.77
C ALA A 139 5.64 -12.98 6.13
N LYS A 140 5.71 -14.25 6.50
CA LYS A 140 6.43 -14.70 7.69
C LYS A 140 7.91 -14.31 7.68
N THR A 141 8.52 -14.15 6.50
CA THR A 141 9.93 -13.74 6.38
C THR A 141 10.18 -12.32 6.91
N ILE A 142 9.14 -11.48 6.95
CA ILE A 142 9.20 -10.11 7.49
C ILE A 142 8.56 -9.99 8.88
N ALA A 143 8.08 -11.08 9.47
CA ALA A 143 7.47 -11.07 10.81
C ALA A 143 8.47 -10.55 11.86
N GLY A 144 8.01 -9.67 12.74
CA GLY A 144 8.83 -9.08 13.81
C GLY A 144 9.90 -8.06 13.36
N THR A 145 10.10 -7.85 12.04
CA THR A 145 11.09 -6.89 11.51
C THR A 145 10.61 -5.44 11.57
N GLY A 146 9.30 -5.23 11.67
CA GLY A 146 8.68 -3.90 11.56
C GLY A 146 8.57 -3.39 10.11
N ILE A 147 8.95 -4.20 9.11
CA ILE A 147 8.75 -3.87 7.69
C ILE A 147 7.26 -4.00 7.37
N PRO A 148 6.57 -2.93 6.93
CA PRO A 148 5.15 -2.98 6.62
C PRO A 148 4.89 -3.65 5.27
N LEU A 149 3.80 -4.43 5.22
CA LEU A 149 3.21 -5.01 4.01
C LEU A 149 1.94 -4.24 3.66
N LEU A 150 1.97 -3.48 2.57
CA LEU A 150 0.82 -2.75 2.03
C LEU A 150 0.06 -3.63 1.05
N LEU A 151 -1.22 -3.83 1.29
CA LEU A 151 -2.13 -4.67 0.49
C LEU A 151 -3.31 -3.85 -0.04
N HIS A 152 -3.55 -3.98 -1.34
CA HIS A 152 -4.76 -3.47 -1.97
C HIS A 152 -5.99 -4.25 -1.52
N VAL A 153 -7.01 -3.56 -1.04
CA VAL A 153 -8.27 -4.16 -0.59
C VAL A 153 -9.45 -3.36 -1.14
N ASN A 154 -10.43 -4.05 -1.68
CA ASN A 154 -11.64 -3.42 -2.24
C ASN A 154 -12.87 -3.69 -1.37
N GLU A 155 -13.85 -2.81 -1.47
CA GLU A 155 -15.18 -2.98 -0.91
C GLU A 155 -15.93 -4.13 -1.62
N PRO A 156 -16.61 -5.01 -0.87
CA PRO A 156 -17.43 -6.08 -1.47
C PRO A 156 -18.74 -5.55 -2.11
N VAL A 157 -19.07 -4.28 -1.89
CA VAL A 157 -20.29 -3.61 -2.34
C VAL A 157 -19.95 -2.23 -2.92
N GLY A 158 -20.94 -1.50 -3.41
CA GLY A 158 -20.78 -0.16 -3.99
C GLY A 158 -20.59 -0.21 -5.51
N HIS A 159 -20.27 0.94 -6.12
CA HIS A 159 -20.13 1.06 -7.57
C HIS A 159 -18.92 0.26 -8.09
N ASP A 160 -19.01 -0.13 -9.36
CA ASP A 160 -17.92 -0.81 -10.04
C ASP A 160 -16.87 0.20 -10.55
N TYR A 161 -15.60 -0.21 -10.51
CA TYR A 161 -14.48 0.53 -11.07
C TYR A 161 -13.38 -0.44 -11.55
N PRO A 162 -12.50 -0.01 -12.45
CA PRO A 162 -11.39 -0.86 -12.92
C PRO A 162 -10.55 -1.38 -11.75
N GLY A 163 -10.29 -2.67 -11.72
CA GLY A 163 -9.50 -3.30 -10.66
C GLY A 163 -10.29 -3.73 -9.41
N LYS A 164 -11.55 -3.34 -9.27
CA LYS A 164 -12.39 -3.80 -8.15
C LYS A 164 -12.53 -5.31 -8.13
N SER A 165 -12.36 -5.89 -6.96
CA SER A 165 -12.56 -7.30 -6.68
C SER A 165 -13.40 -7.48 -5.42
N LEU A 166 -14.45 -8.32 -5.52
CA LEU A 166 -15.38 -8.52 -4.40
C LEU A 166 -14.89 -9.53 -3.37
N LYS A 167 -13.88 -10.34 -3.70
CA LYS A 167 -13.36 -11.41 -2.82
C LYS A 167 -12.08 -10.96 -2.13
N THR A 168 -12.21 -10.07 -1.15
CA THR A 168 -11.06 -9.51 -0.43
C THR A 168 -11.17 -9.63 1.08
N LEU A 169 -12.28 -9.28 1.72
CA LEU A 169 -12.38 -9.15 3.17
C LEU A 169 -12.18 -10.47 3.92
N GLN A 170 -12.86 -11.56 3.50
CA GLN A 170 -12.71 -12.86 4.14
C GLN A 170 -11.29 -13.44 3.97
N PRO A 171 -10.68 -13.44 2.76
CA PRO A 171 -9.28 -13.81 2.60
C PRO A 171 -8.30 -12.98 3.43
N ILE A 172 -8.51 -11.67 3.56
CA ILE A 172 -7.70 -10.81 4.43
C ILE A 172 -7.82 -11.23 5.89
N TYR A 173 -9.04 -11.49 6.38
CA TYR A 173 -9.23 -12.00 7.74
C TYR A 173 -8.44 -13.30 7.98
N HIS A 174 -8.51 -14.26 7.06
CA HIS A 174 -7.72 -15.50 7.14
C HIS A 174 -6.22 -15.24 7.10
N LEU A 175 -5.75 -14.33 6.24
CA LEU A 175 -4.34 -13.92 6.20
C LEU A 175 -3.87 -13.39 7.56
N LEU A 176 -4.62 -12.47 8.16
CA LEU A 176 -4.27 -11.86 9.44
C LEU A 176 -4.21 -12.88 10.59
N GLN A 177 -5.03 -13.94 10.54
CA GLN A 177 -4.95 -15.06 11.50
C GLN A 177 -3.64 -15.86 11.33
N LEU A 178 -3.13 -15.99 10.10
CA LEU A 178 -1.92 -16.76 9.78
C LEU A 178 -0.62 -15.99 10.04
N VAL A 179 -0.68 -14.65 10.04
CA VAL A 179 0.49 -13.77 10.18
C VAL A 179 0.27 -12.63 11.18
N PRO A 180 -0.13 -12.93 12.43
CA PRO A 180 -0.49 -11.89 13.41
C PRO A 180 0.67 -10.98 13.81
N GLU A 181 1.91 -11.38 13.56
CA GLU A 181 3.14 -10.64 13.89
C GLU A 181 3.62 -9.71 12.77
N VAL A 182 3.02 -9.82 11.57
CA VAL A 182 3.35 -8.97 10.44
C VAL A 182 2.62 -7.63 10.58
N THR A 183 3.35 -6.55 10.37
CA THR A 183 2.74 -5.23 10.25
C THR A 183 2.10 -5.10 8.87
N VAL A 184 0.78 -4.98 8.83
CA VAL A 184 0.03 -4.89 7.57
C VAL A 184 -0.61 -3.51 7.45
N ILE A 185 -0.53 -2.90 6.27
CA ILE A 185 -1.32 -1.74 5.88
C ILE A 185 -2.38 -2.23 4.90
N LEU A 186 -3.65 -2.06 5.23
CA LEU A 186 -4.76 -2.34 4.32
C LEU A 186 -5.15 -1.02 3.63
N ALA A 187 -4.93 -0.97 2.32
CA ALA A 187 -5.25 0.20 1.51
C ALA A 187 -6.76 0.45 1.44
N HIS A 188 -7.15 1.70 1.15
CA HIS A 188 -8.53 2.09 0.90
C HIS A 188 -9.46 1.77 2.07
N TRP A 189 -9.05 2.13 3.30
CA TRP A 189 -9.77 1.76 4.52
C TRP A 189 -9.96 0.24 4.70
N GLY A 190 -9.09 -0.55 4.05
CA GLY A 190 -9.21 -2.00 4.03
C GLY A 190 -10.50 -2.50 3.37
N GLY A 191 -11.05 -1.75 2.40
CA GLY A 191 -12.35 -2.08 1.81
C GLY A 191 -13.49 -2.13 2.83
N GLY A 192 -13.38 -1.37 3.92
CA GLY A 192 -14.33 -1.39 5.03
C GLY A 192 -14.03 -2.45 6.10
N PHE A 193 -12.90 -3.16 6.01
CA PHE A 193 -12.54 -4.19 6.99
C PHE A 193 -12.50 -3.64 8.43
N PHE A 194 -12.12 -2.38 8.62
CA PHE A 194 -12.07 -1.75 9.94
C PHE A 194 -13.40 -1.72 10.69
N PHE A 195 -14.56 -1.74 10.00
CA PHE A 195 -15.87 -1.83 10.65
C PHE A 195 -16.04 -3.14 11.43
N TYR A 196 -15.42 -4.22 10.95
CA TYR A 196 -15.48 -5.52 11.61
C TYR A 196 -14.61 -5.58 12.87
N GLU A 197 -13.75 -4.61 13.14
CA GLU A 197 -13.02 -4.56 14.42
C GLU A 197 -13.92 -4.23 15.63
N LEU A 198 -15.18 -3.91 15.42
CA LEU A 198 -16.20 -3.96 16.48
C LEU A 198 -16.46 -5.38 16.99
N MET A 199 -16.06 -6.42 16.24
CA MET A 199 -16.08 -7.81 16.67
C MET A 199 -14.76 -8.13 17.39
N PRO A 200 -14.80 -8.60 18.67
CA PRO A 200 -13.59 -8.82 19.47
C PRO A 200 -12.55 -9.76 18.84
N GLU A 201 -13.00 -10.78 18.12
CA GLU A 201 -12.15 -11.73 17.39
C GLU A 201 -11.42 -11.10 16.22
N VAL A 202 -12.05 -10.17 15.49
CA VAL A 202 -11.43 -9.43 14.40
C VAL A 202 -10.43 -8.41 14.98
N ALA A 203 -10.81 -7.67 16.01
CA ALA A 203 -9.91 -6.73 16.68
C ALA A 203 -8.63 -7.41 17.21
N ARG A 204 -8.75 -8.67 17.68
CA ARG A 204 -7.62 -9.44 18.19
C ARG A 204 -6.58 -9.72 17.12
N VAL A 205 -6.98 -10.11 15.92
CA VAL A 205 -6.05 -10.42 14.81
C VAL A 205 -5.57 -9.16 14.10
N SER A 206 -6.24 -8.03 14.28
CA SER A 206 -5.92 -6.75 13.62
C SER A 206 -5.00 -5.84 14.43
N ARG A 207 -4.38 -6.31 15.51
CA ARG A 207 -3.53 -5.47 16.40
C ARG A 207 -2.37 -4.79 15.68
N ASN A 208 -1.80 -5.44 14.67
CA ASN A 208 -0.70 -4.94 13.86
C ASN A 208 -1.15 -4.41 12.49
N VAL A 209 -2.47 -4.17 12.33
CA VAL A 209 -3.05 -3.64 11.10
C VAL A 209 -3.16 -2.12 11.18
N HIS A 210 -2.75 -1.47 10.11
CA HIS A 210 -2.97 -0.06 9.83
C HIS A 210 -3.88 0.07 8.60
N TYR A 211 -4.56 1.20 8.49
CA TYR A 211 -5.47 1.48 7.37
C TYR A 211 -5.06 2.78 6.72
N ASP A 212 -4.93 2.82 5.41
CA ASP A 212 -4.73 4.08 4.74
C ASP A 212 -6.03 4.66 4.17
N THR A 213 -5.97 5.93 3.82
CA THR A 213 -7.11 6.69 3.31
C THR A 213 -7.14 6.80 1.80
N ALA A 214 -6.27 6.07 1.09
CA ALA A 214 -6.16 6.13 -0.36
C ALA A 214 -7.53 6.00 -1.03
N ALA A 215 -7.79 6.78 -2.07
CA ALA A 215 -9.06 6.88 -2.78
C ALA A 215 -10.31 7.25 -1.94
N SER A 216 -10.17 7.56 -0.63
CA SER A 216 -11.31 7.84 0.28
C SER A 216 -12.39 8.75 -0.31
N PRO A 217 -12.06 9.89 -0.98
CA PRO A 217 -13.07 10.78 -1.55
C PRO A 217 -13.93 10.20 -2.67
N PHE A 218 -13.56 9.06 -3.22
CA PHE A 218 -14.38 8.33 -4.20
C PHE A 218 -15.21 7.20 -3.56
N LEU A 219 -14.77 6.69 -2.41
CA LEU A 219 -15.30 5.47 -1.81
C LEU A 219 -16.26 5.72 -0.66
N TYR A 220 -15.97 6.75 0.15
CA TYR A 220 -16.68 6.99 1.40
C TYR A 220 -17.07 8.48 1.57
N ARG A 221 -18.11 8.71 2.35
CA ARG A 221 -18.41 10.06 2.84
C ARG A 221 -17.36 10.48 3.89
N PRO A 222 -17.11 11.80 4.08
CA PRO A 222 -16.09 12.28 5.03
C PRO A 222 -16.24 11.79 6.48
N GLN A 223 -17.46 11.38 6.89
CA GLN A 223 -17.71 10.79 8.21
C GLN A 223 -16.88 9.51 8.48
N VAL A 224 -16.34 8.85 7.43
CA VAL A 224 -15.47 7.68 7.59
C VAL A 224 -14.29 7.96 8.51
N TYR A 225 -13.70 9.16 8.46
CA TYR A 225 -12.57 9.55 9.31
C TYR A 225 -12.91 9.50 10.79
N SER A 226 -13.99 10.16 11.20
CA SER A 226 -14.41 10.18 12.62
C SER A 226 -14.91 8.82 13.08
N THR A 227 -15.56 8.07 12.20
CA THR A 227 -16.03 6.70 12.49
C THR A 227 -14.84 5.74 12.69
N ALA A 228 -13.85 5.76 11.80
CA ALA A 228 -12.66 4.95 11.95
C ALA A 228 -11.88 5.29 13.23
N VAL A 229 -11.70 6.58 13.53
CA VAL A 229 -11.07 7.00 14.81
C VAL A 229 -11.78 6.43 16.04
N ARG A 230 -13.10 6.32 16.02
CA ARG A 230 -13.89 5.74 17.14
C ARG A 230 -13.71 4.22 17.24
N ILE A 231 -13.59 3.52 16.12
CA ILE A 231 -13.53 2.05 16.10
C ILE A 231 -12.11 1.56 16.36
N ILE A 232 -11.13 2.07 15.59
CA ILE A 232 -9.76 1.54 15.58
C ILE A 232 -8.74 2.46 16.28
N GLY A 233 -9.18 3.62 16.75
CA GLY A 233 -8.30 4.64 17.30
C GLY A 233 -7.52 5.42 16.24
N PRO A 234 -7.01 6.63 16.61
CA PRO A 234 -6.34 7.50 15.65
C PRO A 234 -4.94 7.03 15.22
N ASP A 235 -4.33 6.11 15.97
CA ASP A 235 -2.90 5.74 15.83
C ASP A 235 -2.65 4.73 14.71
N ARG A 236 -3.70 4.10 14.17
CA ARG A 236 -3.62 3.09 13.12
C ARG A 236 -4.13 3.59 11.76
N ILE A 237 -4.46 4.87 11.63
CA ILE A 237 -4.91 5.49 10.38
C ILE A 237 -3.74 6.24 9.76
N LEU A 238 -3.45 5.96 8.49
CA LEU A 238 -2.40 6.58 7.68
C LEU A 238 -3.06 7.40 6.58
N TRP A 239 -2.68 8.67 6.43
CA TRP A 239 -3.10 9.41 5.26
C TRP A 239 -2.32 8.92 4.04
N GLY A 240 -3.04 8.52 2.98
CA GLY A 240 -2.55 8.17 1.67
C GLY A 240 -3.43 8.82 0.61
N SER A 241 -2.86 9.35 -0.46
CA SER A 241 -3.59 10.04 -1.51
C SER A 241 -3.96 9.16 -2.70
N ASP A 242 -3.29 8.03 -2.85
CA ASP A 242 -3.36 7.24 -4.08
C ASP A 242 -2.95 8.06 -5.32
N PHE A 243 -1.99 8.99 -5.12
CA PHE A 243 -1.48 9.80 -6.21
C PHE A 243 -0.99 8.91 -7.37
N PRO A 244 -1.35 9.20 -8.63
CA PRO A 244 -1.92 10.45 -9.15
C PRO A 244 -3.46 10.49 -9.23
N LEU A 245 -4.17 9.61 -8.53
CA LEU A 245 -5.62 9.50 -8.65
C LEU A 245 -6.35 10.79 -8.23
N LEU A 246 -5.98 11.36 -7.08
CA LEU A 246 -6.55 12.57 -6.53
C LEU A 246 -5.48 13.51 -5.93
N PRO A 247 -5.71 14.84 -5.98
CA PRO A 247 -4.83 15.79 -5.31
C PRO A 247 -4.98 15.73 -3.78
N PRO A 248 -3.87 15.85 -3.01
CA PRO A 248 -3.86 15.90 -1.54
C PRO A 248 -4.84 16.89 -0.92
N SER A 249 -5.01 18.07 -1.52
CA SER A 249 -5.91 19.11 -1.04
C SER A 249 -7.37 18.66 -0.88
N ARG A 250 -7.82 17.68 -1.66
CA ARG A 250 -9.17 17.13 -1.51
C ARG A 250 -9.33 16.37 -0.20
N TYR A 251 -8.34 15.57 0.17
CA TYR A 251 -8.32 14.84 1.44
C TYR A 251 -8.20 15.77 2.64
N PHE A 252 -7.38 16.81 2.54
CA PHE A 252 -7.19 17.77 3.62
C PHE A 252 -8.47 18.53 3.95
N ARG A 253 -9.27 18.88 2.93
CA ARG A 253 -10.59 19.48 3.14
C ARG A 253 -11.55 18.55 3.87
N GLU A 254 -11.61 17.27 3.47
CA GLU A 254 -12.46 16.29 4.12
C GLU A 254 -12.01 16.03 5.56
N LEU A 255 -10.71 15.87 5.78
CA LEU A 255 -10.15 15.65 7.12
C LEU A 255 -10.35 16.87 8.04
N ALA A 256 -10.28 18.09 7.50
CA ALA A 256 -10.58 19.30 8.26
C ALA A 256 -12.05 19.37 8.71
N GLY A 257 -12.99 18.93 7.84
CA GLY A 257 -14.42 18.86 8.11
C GLY A 257 -14.86 17.64 8.95
N ALA A 258 -13.96 16.70 9.26
CA ALA A 258 -14.32 15.44 9.95
C ALA A 258 -14.56 15.56 11.46
N GLY A 259 -14.51 16.76 12.05
CA GLY A 259 -14.72 16.98 13.49
C GLY A 259 -13.60 16.45 14.40
N LEU A 260 -12.41 16.21 13.84
CA LEU A 260 -11.25 15.70 14.57
C LEU A 260 -10.38 16.81 15.12
N SER A 261 -9.79 16.60 16.32
CA SER A 261 -8.85 17.57 16.89
C SER A 261 -7.61 17.73 16.01
N SER A 262 -6.92 18.89 16.10
CA SER A 262 -5.67 19.15 15.38
C SER A 262 -4.60 18.09 15.65
N ARG A 263 -4.51 17.60 16.90
CA ARG A 263 -3.61 16.52 17.31
C ARG A 263 -3.91 15.20 16.57
N VAL A 264 -5.17 14.83 16.45
CA VAL A 264 -5.58 13.61 15.73
C VAL A 264 -5.31 13.77 14.23
N ARG A 265 -5.64 14.92 13.65
CA ARG A 265 -5.31 15.17 12.24
C ARG A 265 -3.82 15.10 11.96
N ALA A 266 -2.99 15.70 12.81
CA ALA A 266 -1.52 15.62 12.65
C ALA A 266 -0.98 14.19 12.73
N LYS A 267 -1.55 13.34 13.60
CA LYS A 267 -1.22 11.91 13.62
C LYS A 267 -1.53 11.23 12.28
N ILE A 268 -2.73 11.42 11.76
CA ILE A 268 -3.19 10.81 10.50
C ILE A 268 -2.37 11.33 9.32
N GLN A 269 -2.14 12.65 9.22
CA GLN A 269 -1.47 13.29 8.08
C GLN A 269 0.03 13.01 7.97
N GLY A 270 0.62 12.27 8.93
CA GLY A 270 2.04 11.88 8.81
C GLY A 270 2.65 11.31 10.07
N GLY A 271 2.22 11.73 11.27
CA GLY A 271 2.83 11.26 12.51
C GLY A 271 2.79 9.73 12.68
N ASN A 272 1.71 9.09 12.24
CA ASN A 272 1.57 7.64 12.31
C ASN A 272 2.49 6.93 11.31
N ALA A 273 2.54 7.41 10.05
CA ALA A 273 3.42 6.84 9.03
C ALA A 273 4.90 7.01 9.40
N GLN A 274 5.31 8.19 9.92
CA GLN A 274 6.67 8.41 10.42
C GLN A 274 7.03 7.42 11.53
N ARG A 275 6.13 7.21 12.49
CA ARG A 275 6.33 6.26 13.58
C ARG A 275 6.43 4.82 13.08
N LEU A 276 5.58 4.45 12.12
CA LEU A 276 5.58 3.12 11.52
C LEU A 276 6.90 2.84 10.80
N LEU A 277 7.32 3.74 9.92
CA LEU A 277 8.55 3.60 9.13
C LEU A 277 9.83 3.69 9.98
N GLY A 278 9.78 4.38 11.13
CA GLY A 278 10.88 4.47 12.08
C GLY A 278 11.08 3.23 12.96
N ARG A 279 10.14 2.29 12.99
CA ARG A 279 10.19 1.08 13.84
C ARG A 279 11.00 -0.07 13.26
N GLN A 280 11.47 0.04 12.04
CA GLN A 280 12.21 -1.04 11.37
C GLN A 280 13.48 -1.38 12.14
N ARG A 281 13.60 -2.64 12.54
CA ARG A 281 14.83 -3.18 13.15
C ARG A 281 15.80 -3.57 12.01
N LYS A 282 17.11 -3.39 12.24
CA LYS A 282 18.14 -4.00 11.38
C LYS A 282 18.16 -5.52 11.66
N ALA A 283 17.19 -6.24 11.19
CA ALA A 283 17.16 -7.70 11.25
C ALA A 283 17.26 -8.22 9.81
N GLY A 284 18.17 -9.17 9.59
CA GLY A 284 18.12 -9.99 8.37
C GLY A 284 16.74 -10.67 8.29
N LEU A 285 16.24 -10.86 7.08
CA LEU A 285 15.04 -11.67 6.88
C LEU A 285 15.27 -13.07 7.46
N VAL A 286 14.26 -13.60 8.16
CA VAL A 286 14.33 -14.97 8.70
C VAL A 286 14.11 -15.93 7.53
N SER A 287 15.19 -16.48 6.97
CA SER A 287 15.10 -17.51 5.95
C SER A 287 14.88 -18.87 6.62
N ASP A 288 13.63 -19.25 6.78
CA ASP A 288 13.24 -20.59 7.25
C ASP A 288 12.56 -21.39 6.12
N TYR A 289 13.26 -21.56 5.01
CA TYR A 289 12.97 -22.68 4.12
C TYR A 289 13.94 -23.83 4.45
N GLY A 290 13.71 -24.44 5.63
CA GLY A 290 14.29 -25.72 5.96
C GLY A 290 13.87 -26.73 4.88
N VAL A 291 14.85 -27.14 4.10
CA VAL A 291 14.76 -28.30 3.18
C VAL A 291 14.37 -29.50 4.05
N LYS A 292 13.16 -30.02 3.87
CA LYS A 292 12.80 -31.41 4.07
C LYS A 292 12.03 -31.88 2.87
#